data_44792b9ba27252f2ef5e311c477d62fc
#
_entry.id   44792b9ba27252f2ef5e311c477d62fc
#
_cell.length_a   1.000
_cell.length_b   1.000
_cell.length_c   1.000
_cell.angle_alpha   90.00
_cell.angle_beta   90.00
_cell.angle_gamma   90.00
#
_symmetry.space_group_name_H-M   'P 1'
#
loop_
_entity.id
_entity.type
_entity.pdbx_description
1 polymer ?
#
loop_
_entity_poly.entity_id
_entity_poly.type
_entity_poly.pdbx_seq_one_letter_code
_entity_poly.pdbx_strand_id
1 'polypeptide(L)'
;MSQPSRITFVTANLFNFVAPPDAYYDFENIYSLEQWQDKLAWTQRQVEKLEADVIGLQEVFSIEQTRAFFSTIGYPYFATVDTPHVEDEYIYSSPVVAIASRFPIEKVQAVEFDLATLEPFGVSVAPEFSRKPIYAQVIHPVLGHVAVYVTHLKSQRPADSEQPETSSTIIGRWLSTQQRGWEAAMLRDAMQKRYRKEPMPTVLMGDMNQPITPTSVNSALVSNAGDSVTELQLKDGWSLQSDALKDERPATHYHFSTGNVLDYILLSQEFDTLSDISVAEVVDYQVSNQHLINPIYDRDKNASDHAFVALTAEVKL
;
A
#
# COMPACT_ATOMS: atom_id res chain seq x y z
N MET A 1 -25.14 10.71 -23.78
CA MET A 1 -24.06 11.25 -22.96
C MET A 1 -23.10 10.08 -22.75
N SER A 2 -21.82 10.20 -23.06
CA SER A 2 -20.80 9.20 -22.72
C SER A 2 -20.78 9.03 -21.19
N GLN A 3 -20.61 7.79 -20.70
CA GLN A 3 -20.38 7.58 -19.27
C GLN A 3 -19.11 8.34 -18.86
N PRO A 4 -19.12 8.96 -17.68
CA PRO A 4 -17.92 9.63 -17.16
C PRO A 4 -16.77 8.61 -17.05
N SER A 5 -15.57 9.05 -17.36
CA SER A 5 -14.38 8.22 -17.22
C SER A 5 -14.00 8.09 -15.75
N ARG A 6 -13.78 6.86 -15.28
CA ARG A 6 -13.45 6.56 -13.88
C ARG A 6 -12.19 5.74 -13.80
N ILE A 7 -11.51 5.83 -12.67
CA ILE A 7 -10.40 4.96 -12.29
C ILE A 7 -10.57 4.55 -10.82
N THR A 8 -10.44 3.24 -10.57
CA THR A 8 -10.53 2.67 -9.21
C THR A 8 -9.17 2.17 -8.77
N PHE A 9 -8.63 2.77 -7.72
CA PHE A 9 -7.42 2.33 -7.03
C PHE A 9 -7.79 1.45 -5.84
N VAL A 10 -7.04 0.35 -5.65
CA VAL A 10 -7.23 -0.54 -4.51
C VAL A 10 -5.90 -0.79 -3.83
N THR A 11 -5.85 -0.73 -2.49
CA THR A 11 -4.74 -1.29 -1.72
C THR A 11 -5.19 -2.59 -1.05
N ALA A 12 -4.35 -3.61 -1.12
CA ALA A 12 -4.65 -4.96 -0.68
C ALA A 12 -3.42 -5.60 -0.01
N ASN A 13 -3.40 -5.64 1.31
CA ASN A 13 -2.49 -6.53 2.03
C ASN A 13 -3.03 -7.97 1.89
N LEU A 14 -2.24 -8.85 1.27
CA LEU A 14 -2.67 -10.20 0.92
C LEU A 14 -2.46 -11.23 2.04
N PHE A 15 -1.83 -10.83 3.13
CA PHE A 15 -1.53 -11.67 4.28
C PHE A 15 -0.77 -12.96 3.90
N ASN A 16 0.56 -12.89 3.93
CA ASN A 16 1.45 -14.02 3.65
C ASN A 16 1.13 -14.74 2.32
N PHE A 17 1.18 -14.01 1.21
CA PHE A 17 0.83 -14.55 -0.11
C PHE A 17 1.98 -15.39 -0.68
N VAL A 18 2.12 -16.61 -0.18
CA VAL A 18 3.13 -17.60 -0.55
C VAL A 18 2.46 -18.87 -1.08
N ALA A 19 2.86 -19.31 -2.26
CA ALA A 19 2.33 -20.53 -2.88
C ALA A 19 3.03 -21.77 -2.33
N PRO A 20 2.30 -22.86 -2.02
CA PRO A 20 2.93 -24.12 -1.66
C PRO A 20 3.76 -24.66 -2.84
N PRO A 21 4.89 -25.37 -2.59
CA PRO A 21 5.29 -25.96 -1.30
C PRO A 21 6.10 -25.03 -0.41
N ASP A 22 6.23 -23.75 -0.73
CA ASP A 22 7.06 -22.81 0.01
C ASP A 22 6.42 -22.43 1.36
N ALA A 23 7.26 -22.11 2.35
CA ALA A 23 6.90 -21.69 3.68
C ALA A 23 7.09 -20.18 3.87
N TYR A 24 6.41 -19.57 4.85
CA TYR A 24 6.61 -18.18 5.24
C TYR A 24 7.05 -18.07 6.70
N TYR A 25 8.13 -17.35 6.93
CA TYR A 25 8.77 -17.08 8.23
C TYR A 25 9.30 -18.30 9.01
N ASP A 26 8.63 -19.45 8.95
CA ASP A 26 8.99 -20.68 9.63
C ASP A 26 8.67 -21.87 8.74
N PHE A 27 9.50 -22.94 8.80
CA PHE A 27 9.40 -24.12 7.95
C PHE A 27 8.06 -24.87 8.08
N GLU A 28 7.34 -24.70 9.19
CA GLU A 28 6.03 -25.31 9.40
C GLU A 28 4.88 -24.54 8.74
N ASN A 29 5.10 -23.27 8.40
CA ASN A 29 4.08 -22.40 7.85
C ASN A 29 3.92 -22.59 6.33
N ILE A 30 3.34 -23.69 5.91
CA ILE A 30 3.08 -24.04 4.52
C ILE A 30 1.57 -24.17 4.31
N TYR A 31 1.02 -23.43 3.34
CA TYR A 31 -0.37 -23.64 2.94
C TYR A 31 -0.54 -25.00 2.26
N SER A 32 -1.61 -25.74 2.59
CA SER A 32 -2.04 -26.84 1.74
C SER A 32 -2.52 -26.31 0.39
N LEU A 33 -2.56 -27.17 -0.63
CA LEU A 33 -3.12 -26.78 -1.95
C LEU A 33 -4.55 -26.25 -1.84
N GLU A 34 -5.38 -26.83 -0.96
CA GLU A 34 -6.75 -26.40 -0.71
C GLU A 34 -6.77 -24.99 -0.10
N GLN A 35 -5.99 -24.74 0.95
CA GLN A 35 -5.89 -23.43 1.59
C GLN A 35 -5.42 -22.35 0.61
N TRP A 36 -4.45 -22.68 -0.23
CA TRP A 36 -3.97 -21.78 -1.26
C TRP A 36 -5.05 -21.47 -2.31
N GLN A 37 -5.77 -22.47 -2.79
CA GLN A 37 -6.88 -22.26 -3.72
C GLN A 37 -8.01 -21.41 -3.11
N ASP A 38 -8.36 -21.65 -1.85
CA ASP A 38 -9.33 -20.85 -1.12
C ASP A 38 -8.88 -19.38 -1.01
N LYS A 39 -7.59 -19.15 -0.71
CA LYS A 39 -6.98 -17.82 -0.62
C LYS A 39 -7.03 -17.08 -1.95
N LEU A 40 -6.68 -17.76 -3.05
CA LEU A 40 -6.80 -17.20 -4.40
C LEU A 40 -8.27 -16.85 -4.74
N ALA A 41 -9.20 -17.78 -4.49
CA ALA A 41 -10.62 -17.57 -4.76
C ALA A 41 -11.21 -16.43 -3.90
N TRP A 42 -10.78 -16.32 -2.65
CA TRP A 42 -11.19 -15.22 -1.77
C TRP A 42 -10.65 -13.88 -2.30
N THR A 43 -9.37 -13.80 -2.62
CA THR A 43 -8.73 -12.61 -3.17
C THR A 43 -9.41 -12.16 -4.46
N GLN A 44 -9.67 -13.08 -5.39
CA GLN A 44 -10.39 -12.79 -6.64
C GLN A 44 -11.77 -12.17 -6.36
N ARG A 45 -12.57 -12.76 -5.48
CA ARG A 45 -13.90 -12.21 -5.12
C ARG A 45 -13.82 -10.78 -4.57
N GLN A 46 -12.80 -10.48 -3.74
CA GLN A 46 -12.63 -9.12 -3.20
C GLN A 46 -12.28 -8.13 -4.30
N VAL A 47 -11.33 -8.48 -5.17
CA VAL A 47 -10.87 -7.64 -6.27
C VAL A 47 -12.00 -7.38 -7.29
N GLU A 48 -12.78 -8.41 -7.63
CA GLU A 48 -13.93 -8.29 -8.53
C GLU A 48 -15.03 -7.40 -7.92
N LYS A 49 -15.34 -7.59 -6.63
CA LYS A 49 -16.34 -6.79 -5.90
C LYS A 49 -15.98 -5.30 -5.87
N LEU A 50 -14.70 -4.98 -5.77
CA LEU A 50 -14.21 -3.59 -5.68
C LEU A 50 -13.97 -2.96 -7.05
N GLU A 51 -14.19 -3.69 -8.15
CA GLU A 51 -14.03 -3.22 -9.54
C GLU A 51 -12.69 -2.52 -9.79
N ALA A 52 -11.60 -3.03 -9.18
CA ALA A 52 -10.28 -2.42 -9.21
C ALA A 52 -9.73 -2.26 -10.63
N ASP A 53 -9.12 -1.12 -10.93
CA ASP A 53 -8.34 -0.89 -12.15
C ASP A 53 -6.84 -0.99 -11.89
N VAL A 54 -6.39 -0.47 -10.75
CA VAL A 54 -4.99 -0.48 -10.29
C VAL A 54 -4.95 -0.93 -8.84
N ILE A 55 -4.13 -1.94 -8.56
CA ILE A 55 -4.04 -2.56 -7.24
C ILE A 55 -2.62 -2.46 -6.72
N GLY A 56 -2.42 -1.84 -5.54
CA GLY A 56 -1.20 -1.93 -4.75
C GLY A 56 -1.28 -3.13 -3.80
N LEU A 57 -0.34 -4.03 -3.93
CA LEU A 57 -0.30 -5.31 -3.22
C LEU A 57 0.78 -5.28 -2.14
N GLN A 58 0.47 -5.79 -0.96
CA GLN A 58 1.42 -5.98 0.14
C GLN A 58 1.48 -7.47 0.52
N GLU A 59 2.57 -7.87 1.16
CA GLU A 59 2.85 -9.24 1.59
C GLU A 59 2.93 -10.27 0.46
N VAL A 60 3.51 -9.87 -0.67
CA VAL A 60 3.80 -10.76 -1.79
C VAL A 60 5.11 -11.49 -1.52
N PHE A 61 5.07 -12.82 -1.45
CA PHE A 61 6.24 -13.70 -1.35
C PHE A 61 6.48 -14.44 -2.68
N SER A 62 5.46 -15.10 -3.23
CA SER A 62 5.57 -15.86 -4.48
C SER A 62 5.25 -14.96 -5.67
N ILE A 63 6.24 -14.22 -6.17
CA ILE A 63 6.07 -13.18 -7.20
C ILE A 63 5.44 -13.75 -8.48
N GLU A 64 5.97 -14.86 -9.01
CA GLU A 64 5.53 -15.40 -10.29
C GLU A 64 4.12 -16.00 -10.21
N GLN A 65 3.78 -16.67 -9.11
CA GLN A 65 2.43 -17.18 -8.87
C GLN A 65 1.43 -16.04 -8.70
N THR A 66 1.84 -14.96 -8.01
CA THR A 66 1.01 -13.75 -7.87
C THR A 66 0.78 -13.08 -9.23
N ARG A 67 1.83 -12.92 -10.03
CA ARG A 67 1.73 -12.39 -11.41
C ARG A 67 0.77 -13.23 -12.26
N ALA A 68 0.94 -14.55 -12.25
CA ALA A 68 0.10 -15.46 -13.01
C ALA A 68 -1.36 -15.36 -12.57
N PHE A 69 -1.62 -15.34 -11.27
CA PHE A 69 -2.96 -15.19 -10.71
C PHE A 69 -3.62 -13.89 -11.17
N PHE A 70 -2.98 -12.73 -10.96
CA PHE A 70 -3.55 -11.44 -11.36
C PHE A 70 -3.75 -11.34 -12.88
N SER A 71 -2.86 -11.94 -13.68
CA SER A 71 -3.05 -12.02 -15.13
C SER A 71 -4.32 -12.80 -15.51
N THR A 72 -4.63 -13.90 -14.81
CA THR A 72 -5.84 -14.72 -15.10
C THR A 72 -7.14 -14.00 -14.77
N ILE A 73 -7.12 -13.07 -13.81
CA ILE A 73 -8.29 -12.30 -13.38
C ILE A 73 -8.37 -10.91 -14.02
N GLY A 74 -7.60 -10.68 -15.10
CA GLY A 74 -7.76 -9.49 -15.94
C GLY A 74 -6.82 -8.33 -15.65
N TYR A 75 -5.67 -8.56 -14.96
CA TYR A 75 -4.62 -7.58 -14.72
C TYR A 75 -3.33 -7.98 -15.46
N PRO A 76 -3.20 -7.66 -16.75
CA PRO A 76 -2.08 -8.11 -17.57
C PRO A 76 -0.76 -7.40 -17.23
N TYR A 77 -0.82 -6.25 -16.56
CA TYR A 77 0.36 -5.49 -16.14
C TYR A 77 0.63 -5.72 -14.66
N PHE A 78 1.78 -6.30 -14.36
CA PHE A 78 2.21 -6.61 -13.00
C PHE A 78 3.70 -6.30 -12.85
N ALA A 79 4.06 -5.65 -11.75
CA ALA A 79 5.45 -5.32 -11.46
C ALA A 79 5.76 -5.34 -9.96
N THR A 80 7.01 -5.66 -9.65
CA THR A 80 7.67 -5.46 -8.36
C THR A 80 9.09 -4.96 -8.60
N VAL A 81 9.74 -4.40 -7.57
CA VAL A 81 11.09 -3.82 -7.66
C VAL A 81 12.07 -4.48 -6.71
N ASP A 82 11.63 -5.50 -6.01
CA ASP A 82 12.42 -6.24 -5.03
C ASP A 82 12.12 -7.74 -5.10
N THR A 83 12.89 -8.52 -4.36
CA THR A 83 12.68 -9.97 -4.19
C THR A 83 12.63 -10.30 -2.70
N PRO A 84 11.75 -11.20 -2.27
CA PRO A 84 11.73 -11.69 -0.90
C PRO A 84 13.06 -12.34 -0.53
N HIS A 85 13.40 -12.29 0.74
CA HIS A 85 14.50 -13.10 1.26
C HIS A 85 14.03 -14.57 1.39
N VAL A 86 14.90 -15.50 0.99
CA VAL A 86 14.61 -16.95 1.02
C VAL A 86 15.73 -17.66 1.74
N GLU A 87 15.39 -18.43 2.76
CA GLU A 87 16.29 -19.32 3.51
C GLU A 87 15.99 -20.77 3.15
N ASP A 88 17.01 -21.63 3.17
CA ASP A 88 16.89 -23.07 2.88
C ASP A 88 16.11 -23.40 1.59
N GLU A 89 16.18 -22.52 0.59
CA GLU A 89 15.56 -22.62 -0.73
C GLU A 89 14.01 -22.49 -0.75
N TYR A 90 13.30 -22.55 0.38
CA TYR A 90 11.84 -22.55 0.43
C TYR A 90 11.19 -21.77 1.58
N ILE A 91 11.96 -21.24 2.53
CA ILE A 91 11.42 -20.44 3.64
C ILE A 91 11.54 -18.98 3.27
N TYR A 92 10.42 -18.38 2.98
CA TYR A 92 10.35 -16.98 2.58
C TYR A 92 10.19 -16.06 3.80
N SER A 93 11.03 -15.04 3.86
CA SER A 93 10.90 -13.91 4.79
C SER A 93 10.99 -12.59 4.03
N SER A 94 10.69 -11.46 4.68
CA SER A 94 10.76 -10.13 4.05
C SER A 94 9.93 -10.01 2.76
N PRO A 95 8.58 -10.05 2.85
CA PRO A 95 7.72 -9.93 1.68
C PRO A 95 7.93 -8.61 0.95
N VAL A 96 7.61 -8.59 -0.34
CA VAL A 96 7.70 -7.38 -1.16
C VAL A 96 6.33 -6.76 -1.41
N VAL A 97 6.33 -5.54 -1.93
CA VAL A 97 5.15 -4.91 -2.52
C VAL A 97 5.11 -5.16 -4.03
N ALA A 98 3.91 -5.17 -4.60
CA ALA A 98 3.71 -5.27 -6.04
C ALA A 98 2.60 -4.33 -6.50
N ILE A 99 2.53 -4.10 -7.80
CA ILE A 99 1.43 -3.40 -8.47
C ILE A 99 0.85 -4.30 -9.55
N ALA A 100 -0.48 -4.40 -9.60
CA ALA A 100 -1.23 -5.03 -10.68
C ALA A 100 -2.16 -3.99 -11.31
N SER A 101 -2.29 -3.97 -12.65
CA SER A 101 -3.08 -2.97 -13.36
C SER A 101 -3.75 -3.54 -14.61
N ARG A 102 -4.95 -3.04 -14.89
CA ARG A 102 -5.64 -3.22 -16.18
C ARG A 102 -5.06 -2.29 -17.24
N PHE A 103 -4.51 -1.16 -16.82
CA PHE A 103 -3.90 -0.16 -17.69
C PHE A 103 -2.40 -0.42 -17.86
N PRO A 104 -1.80 0.00 -18.98
CA PRO A 104 -0.36 -0.12 -19.19
C PRO A 104 0.45 0.57 -18.09
N ILE A 105 1.53 -0.09 -17.68
CA ILE A 105 2.53 0.47 -16.79
C ILE A 105 3.78 0.74 -17.62
N GLU A 106 4.14 2.02 -17.81
CA GLU A 106 5.23 2.41 -18.67
C GLU A 106 6.57 2.42 -17.93
N LYS A 107 6.57 2.84 -16.67
CA LYS A 107 7.78 3.02 -15.88
C LYS A 107 7.61 2.41 -14.50
N VAL A 108 8.58 1.59 -14.10
CA VAL A 108 8.60 0.99 -12.76
C VAL A 108 9.99 1.16 -12.17
N GLN A 109 10.07 1.67 -10.95
CA GLN A 109 11.33 1.87 -10.23
C GLN A 109 11.13 1.66 -8.73
N ALA A 110 12.17 1.20 -8.03
CA ALA A 110 12.23 1.34 -6.59
C ALA A 110 12.26 2.84 -6.22
N VAL A 111 11.61 3.20 -5.13
CA VAL A 111 11.78 4.54 -4.57
C VAL A 111 13.14 4.58 -3.88
N GLU A 112 14.00 5.45 -4.38
CA GLU A 112 15.31 5.70 -3.80
C GLU A 112 15.27 7.02 -3.01
N PHE A 113 15.98 7.04 -1.89
CA PHE A 113 16.16 8.21 -1.07
C PHE A 113 17.60 8.72 -1.19
N ASP A 114 17.75 10.00 -1.44
CA ASP A 114 19.06 10.65 -1.50
C ASP A 114 19.59 10.88 -0.09
N LEU A 115 20.55 10.05 0.31
CA LEU A 115 21.17 10.10 1.64
C LEU A 115 21.90 11.41 1.92
N ALA A 116 22.35 12.15 0.90
CA ALA A 116 22.94 13.47 1.06
C ALA A 116 21.96 14.47 1.72
N THR A 117 20.65 14.22 1.61
CA THR A 117 19.61 14.99 2.31
C THR A 117 19.77 14.94 3.84
N LEU A 118 20.38 13.90 4.39
CA LEU A 118 20.56 13.70 5.85
C LEU A 118 21.86 14.33 6.40
N GLU A 119 22.82 14.65 5.54
CA GLU A 119 24.12 15.22 5.97
C GLU A 119 23.97 16.48 6.85
N PRO A 120 23.10 17.47 6.50
CA PRO A 120 22.94 18.67 7.31
C PRO A 120 22.39 18.39 8.73
N PHE A 121 21.76 17.23 8.93
CA PHE A 121 21.18 16.82 10.22
C PHE A 121 22.13 15.95 11.04
N GLY A 122 23.32 15.65 10.56
CA GLY A 122 24.34 14.85 11.28
C GLY A 122 23.91 13.38 11.49
N VAL A 123 23.05 12.84 10.63
CA VAL A 123 22.63 11.44 10.71
C VAL A 123 23.79 10.55 10.25
N SER A 124 24.33 9.76 11.17
CA SER A 124 25.52 8.93 10.94
C SER A 124 25.22 7.54 10.38
N VAL A 125 24.02 7.04 10.58
CA VAL A 125 23.56 5.74 10.06
C VAL A 125 22.44 6.01 9.07
N ALA A 126 22.67 5.62 7.82
CA ALA A 126 21.67 5.77 6.77
C ALA A 126 20.49 4.85 7.04
N PRO A 127 19.26 5.38 7.13
CA PRO A 127 18.07 4.54 7.19
C PRO A 127 17.82 3.91 5.81
N GLU A 128 17.27 2.69 5.82
CA GLU A 128 16.88 1.97 4.62
C GLU A 128 15.39 1.61 4.70
N PHE A 129 14.76 1.37 3.56
CA PHE A 129 13.41 0.81 3.55
C PHE A 129 13.46 -0.68 3.92
N SER A 130 12.65 -1.11 4.88
CA SER A 130 12.49 -2.53 5.21
C SER A 130 11.85 -3.32 4.05
N ARG A 131 11.09 -2.63 3.22
CA ARG A 131 10.56 -3.09 1.92
C ARG A 131 10.63 -1.93 0.94
N LYS A 132 11.27 -2.13 -0.21
CA LYS A 132 11.41 -1.05 -1.21
C LYS A 132 10.06 -0.64 -1.77
N PRO A 133 9.61 0.61 -1.58
CA PRO A 133 8.37 1.07 -2.18
C PRO A 133 8.51 1.14 -3.70
N ILE A 134 7.40 0.91 -4.41
CA ILE A 134 7.31 1.04 -5.86
C ILE A 134 6.93 2.46 -6.22
N TYR A 135 7.57 2.98 -7.25
CA TYR A 135 7.04 4.03 -8.11
C TYR A 135 6.71 3.44 -9.48
N ALA A 136 5.51 3.67 -9.97
CA ALA A 136 5.06 3.27 -11.30
C ALA A 136 4.33 4.41 -12.01
N GLN A 137 4.45 4.51 -13.34
CA GLN A 137 3.61 5.37 -14.17
C GLN A 137 2.56 4.50 -14.87
N VAL A 138 1.30 4.69 -14.49
CA VAL A 138 0.15 4.03 -15.10
C VAL A 138 -0.45 4.95 -16.14
N ILE A 139 -0.78 4.43 -17.34
CA ILE A 139 -1.35 5.21 -18.45
C ILE A 139 -2.86 5.03 -18.47
N HIS A 140 -3.59 6.01 -17.92
CA HIS A 140 -5.05 6.02 -18.02
C HIS A 140 -5.50 6.72 -19.32
N PRO A 141 -6.51 6.18 -20.03
CA PRO A 141 -6.91 6.71 -21.35
C PRO A 141 -7.28 8.18 -21.40
N VAL A 142 -7.76 8.76 -20.29
CA VAL A 142 -8.22 10.15 -20.21
C VAL A 142 -7.31 11.01 -19.35
N LEU A 143 -6.87 10.52 -18.16
CA LEU A 143 -5.95 11.26 -17.27
C LEU A 143 -4.52 11.32 -17.82
N GLY A 144 -4.15 10.44 -18.77
CA GLY A 144 -2.76 10.29 -19.17
C GLY A 144 -1.95 9.56 -18.09
N HIS A 145 -0.74 10.03 -17.83
CA HIS A 145 0.14 9.43 -16.83
C HIS A 145 -0.32 9.75 -15.41
N VAL A 146 -0.39 8.71 -14.60
CA VAL A 146 -0.65 8.77 -13.17
C VAL A 146 0.53 8.15 -12.43
N ALA A 147 1.15 8.89 -11.54
CA ALA A 147 2.19 8.38 -10.65
C ALA A 147 1.55 7.56 -9.53
N VAL A 148 1.85 6.27 -9.49
CA VAL A 148 1.34 5.37 -8.48
C VAL A 148 2.50 4.87 -7.62
N TYR A 149 2.38 5.07 -6.31
CA TYR A 149 3.32 4.56 -5.32
C TYR A 149 2.64 3.46 -4.51
N VAL A 150 3.36 2.35 -4.30
CA VAL A 150 2.90 1.26 -3.43
C VAL A 150 3.92 1.06 -2.31
N THR A 151 3.45 1.05 -1.08
CA THR A 151 4.31 0.90 0.09
C THR A 151 3.75 -0.11 1.08
N HIS A 152 4.63 -0.64 1.93
CA HIS A 152 4.30 -1.39 3.13
C HIS A 152 5.33 -1.02 4.20
N LEU A 153 4.97 -0.08 5.07
CA LEU A 153 5.89 0.46 6.08
C LEU A 153 6.18 -0.57 7.18
N LYS A 154 7.25 -0.35 7.92
CA LYS A 154 7.67 -1.23 9.03
C LYS A 154 6.51 -1.51 10.00
N SER A 155 6.28 -2.76 10.29
CA SER A 155 5.24 -3.22 11.22
C SER A 155 5.46 -2.71 12.65
N GLN A 156 4.41 -2.75 13.47
CA GLN A 156 4.49 -2.39 14.90
C GLN A 156 5.08 -3.51 15.78
N ARG A 157 5.39 -4.68 15.21
CA ARG A 157 6.08 -5.75 15.94
C ARG A 157 7.42 -5.23 16.43
N PRO A 158 7.87 -5.61 17.64
CA PRO A 158 9.22 -5.27 18.10
C PRO A 158 10.26 -5.69 17.07
N ALA A 159 11.30 -4.87 16.90
CA ALA A 159 12.45 -5.27 16.11
C ALA A 159 13.12 -6.49 16.75
N ASP A 160 13.61 -7.39 15.90
CA ASP A 160 14.33 -8.58 16.32
C ASP A 160 15.64 -8.20 17.00
N SER A 161 16.09 -9.05 17.92
CA SER A 161 17.33 -8.88 18.65
C SER A 161 18.23 -10.08 18.42
N GLU A 162 19.52 -9.83 18.23
CA GLU A 162 20.54 -10.88 18.20
C GLU A 162 20.65 -11.64 19.53
N GLN A 163 20.11 -11.06 20.60
CA GLN A 163 20.09 -11.64 21.94
C GLN A 163 18.66 -11.64 22.51
N PRO A 164 17.78 -12.53 22.04
CA PRO A 164 16.36 -12.52 22.44
C PRO A 164 16.13 -12.63 23.94
N GLU A 165 16.97 -13.38 24.66
CA GLU A 165 16.84 -13.65 26.11
C GLU A 165 17.03 -12.39 26.97
N THR A 166 17.77 -11.39 26.48
CA THR A 166 18.07 -10.14 27.17
C THR A 166 17.41 -8.93 26.51
N SER A 167 16.66 -9.12 25.43
CA SER A 167 16.07 -8.06 24.65
C SER A 167 14.91 -7.38 25.39
N SER A 168 14.83 -6.05 25.24
CA SER A 168 13.72 -5.26 25.74
C SER A 168 12.65 -5.10 24.65
N THR A 169 11.46 -5.65 24.85
CA THR A 169 10.31 -5.45 23.97
C THR A 169 9.96 -3.96 23.79
N ILE A 170 10.18 -3.14 24.83
CA ILE A 170 9.94 -1.69 24.77
C ILE A 170 10.89 -1.05 23.77
N ILE A 171 12.19 -1.39 23.85
CA ILE A 171 13.19 -0.87 22.91
C ILE A 171 12.93 -1.38 21.50
N GLY A 172 12.61 -2.67 21.34
CA GLY A 172 12.27 -3.24 20.04
C GLY A 172 11.09 -2.53 19.37
N ARG A 173 10.04 -2.21 20.12
CA ARG A 173 8.89 -1.43 19.60
C ARG A 173 9.28 0.00 19.24
N TRP A 174 10.14 0.63 20.03
CA TRP A 174 10.65 1.96 19.72
C TRP A 174 11.46 1.96 18.42
N LEU A 175 12.35 0.98 18.24
CA LEU A 175 13.15 0.83 17.02
C LEU A 175 12.26 0.64 15.79
N SER A 176 11.23 -0.20 15.87
CA SER A 176 10.24 -0.36 14.79
C SER A 176 9.47 0.93 14.49
N THR A 177 9.15 1.72 15.53
CA THR A 177 8.49 3.03 15.36
C THR A 177 9.43 4.04 14.69
N GLN A 178 10.68 4.08 15.10
CA GLN A 178 11.69 4.94 14.51
C GLN A 178 11.95 4.58 13.04
N GLN A 179 12.07 3.28 12.74
CA GLN A 179 12.22 2.78 11.37
C GLN A 179 11.04 3.20 10.49
N ARG A 180 9.81 3.01 10.94
CA ARG A 180 8.62 3.42 10.21
C ARG A 180 8.58 4.94 9.98
N GLY A 181 9.01 5.74 10.96
CA GLY A 181 9.12 7.19 10.82
C GLY A 181 10.11 7.60 9.74
N TRP A 182 11.27 6.95 9.69
CA TRP A 182 12.24 7.15 8.62
C TRP A 182 11.66 6.78 7.26
N GLU A 183 11.03 5.62 7.13
CA GLU A 183 10.42 5.16 5.88
C GLU A 183 9.36 6.15 5.37
N ALA A 184 8.49 6.64 6.26
CA ALA A 184 7.47 7.64 5.91
C ALA A 184 8.11 8.95 5.42
N ALA A 185 9.13 9.46 6.12
CA ALA A 185 9.81 10.70 5.77
C ALA A 185 10.60 10.58 4.46
N MET A 186 11.36 9.49 4.29
CA MET A 186 12.14 9.23 3.07
C MET A 186 11.24 9.09 1.85
N LEU A 187 10.13 8.33 1.97
CA LEU A 187 9.16 8.15 0.90
C LEU A 187 8.55 9.50 0.50
N ARG A 188 8.12 10.29 1.48
CA ARG A 188 7.53 11.60 1.24
C ARG A 188 8.49 12.58 0.56
N ASP A 189 9.75 12.64 0.99
CA ASP A 189 10.78 13.48 0.38
C ASP A 189 11.08 13.06 -1.07
N ALA A 190 11.23 11.76 -1.31
CA ALA A 190 11.45 11.22 -2.65
C ALA A 190 10.28 11.54 -3.60
N MET A 191 9.05 11.38 -3.12
CA MET A 191 7.84 11.76 -3.87
C MET A 191 7.81 13.25 -4.19
N GLN A 192 8.13 14.10 -3.21
CA GLN A 192 8.19 15.55 -3.37
C GLN A 192 9.23 15.97 -4.42
N LYS A 193 10.43 15.42 -4.36
CA LYS A 193 11.51 15.70 -5.31
C LYS A 193 11.14 15.28 -6.74
N ARG A 194 10.43 14.15 -6.89
CA ARG A 194 9.95 13.68 -8.18
C ARG A 194 8.83 14.56 -8.71
N TYR A 195 7.84 14.88 -7.90
CA TYR A 195 6.71 15.72 -8.28
C TYR A 195 7.16 17.11 -8.76
N ARG A 196 8.15 17.73 -8.10
CA ARG A 196 8.74 19.00 -8.56
C ARG A 196 9.37 18.93 -9.96
N LYS A 197 9.92 17.76 -10.33
CA LYS A 197 10.55 17.56 -11.65
C LYS A 197 9.52 17.26 -12.73
N GLU A 198 8.50 16.50 -12.39
CA GLU A 198 7.49 15.99 -13.31
C GLU A 198 6.13 15.92 -12.59
N PRO A 199 5.42 17.07 -12.45
CA PRO A 199 4.10 17.10 -11.82
C PRO A 199 3.11 16.26 -12.61
N MET A 200 2.38 15.40 -11.92
CA MET A 200 1.28 14.61 -12.47
C MET A 200 0.37 14.11 -11.34
N PRO A 201 -0.88 13.73 -11.65
CA PRO A 201 -1.76 13.09 -10.68
C PRO A 201 -1.03 11.97 -9.96
N THR A 202 -0.98 12.03 -8.63
CA THR A 202 -0.16 11.12 -7.82
C THR A 202 -1.01 10.41 -6.78
N VAL A 203 -0.80 9.10 -6.67
CA VAL A 203 -1.46 8.20 -5.73
C VAL A 203 -0.40 7.47 -4.91
N LEU A 204 -0.51 7.49 -3.59
CA LEU A 204 0.25 6.63 -2.69
C LEU A 204 -0.73 5.70 -1.98
N MET A 205 -0.52 4.41 -2.10
CA MET A 205 -1.36 3.41 -1.45
C MET A 205 -0.54 2.31 -0.78
N GLY A 206 -1.08 1.75 0.30
CA GLY A 206 -0.42 0.65 1.01
C GLY A 206 -0.86 0.51 2.46
N ASP A 207 -0.24 -0.48 3.10
CA ASP A 207 -0.30 -0.68 4.55
C ASP A 207 0.74 0.22 5.24
N MET A 208 0.24 1.22 5.95
CA MET A 208 1.08 2.17 6.69
C MET A 208 1.45 1.67 8.09
N ASN A 209 0.91 0.51 8.51
CA ASN A 209 1.14 -0.14 9.80
C ASN A 209 0.88 0.74 11.03
N GLN A 210 0.30 1.92 10.85
CA GLN A 210 -0.12 2.83 11.92
C GLN A 210 -1.12 3.84 11.37
N PRO A 211 -2.14 4.25 12.13
CA PRO A 211 -3.01 5.35 11.73
C PRO A 211 -2.25 6.64 11.42
N ILE A 212 -2.66 7.34 10.37
CA ILE A 212 -2.14 8.67 10.04
C ILE A 212 -2.89 9.69 10.89
N THR A 213 -2.25 10.12 11.96
CA THR A 213 -2.76 11.17 12.87
C THR A 213 -1.71 12.26 13.05
N PRO A 214 -2.06 13.47 13.48
CA PRO A 214 -1.09 14.56 13.66
C PRO A 214 0.08 14.22 14.59
N THR A 215 -0.10 13.25 15.47
CA THR A 215 0.90 12.82 16.47
C THR A 215 1.63 11.52 16.09
N SER A 216 1.24 10.87 15.02
CA SER A 216 1.91 9.65 14.53
C SER A 216 3.13 9.98 13.69
N VAL A 217 4.11 9.06 13.64
CA VAL A 217 5.27 9.20 12.74
C VAL A 217 4.86 9.21 11.27
N ASN A 218 3.72 8.60 10.93
CA ASN A 218 3.16 8.56 9.58
C ASN A 218 2.57 9.91 9.13
N SER A 219 2.41 10.88 10.04
CA SER A 219 2.02 12.26 9.67
C SER A 219 2.98 12.88 8.66
N ALA A 220 4.22 12.41 8.59
CA ALA A 220 5.19 12.82 7.58
C ALA A 220 4.66 12.62 6.14
N LEU A 221 3.86 11.58 5.89
CA LEU A 221 3.32 11.28 4.56
C LEU A 221 2.38 12.39 4.03
N VAL A 222 1.61 13.02 4.92
CA VAL A 222 0.66 14.09 4.60
C VAL A 222 1.18 15.49 4.96
N SER A 223 2.44 15.60 5.38
CA SER A 223 3.06 16.89 5.68
C SER A 223 3.29 17.68 4.41
N ASN A 224 2.83 18.92 4.39
CA ASN A 224 3.00 19.82 3.26
C ASN A 224 4.28 20.65 3.43
N ALA A 225 5.08 20.73 2.36
CA ALA A 225 6.29 21.53 2.32
C ALA A 225 6.01 23.03 2.02
N GLY A 226 4.76 23.37 1.64
CA GLY A 226 4.30 24.72 1.29
C GLY A 226 2.97 24.67 0.56
N ASP A 227 2.40 25.84 0.29
CA ASP A 227 1.08 25.98 -0.34
C ASP A 227 1.17 26.17 -1.87
N SER A 228 2.36 26.05 -2.46
CA SER A 228 2.53 26.19 -3.90
C SER A 228 1.98 24.97 -4.66
N VAL A 229 1.36 25.22 -5.81
CA VAL A 229 0.90 24.16 -6.74
C VAL A 229 2.03 23.28 -7.28
N THR A 230 3.30 23.75 -7.17
CA THR A 230 4.49 22.98 -7.53
C THR A 230 4.95 22.00 -6.43
N GLU A 231 4.35 22.09 -5.24
CA GLU A 231 4.62 21.22 -4.12
C GLU A 231 3.58 20.11 -4.08
N LEU A 232 4.02 18.87 -3.88
CA LEU A 232 3.12 17.75 -3.72
C LEU A 232 2.31 17.93 -2.42
N GLN A 233 1.00 17.92 -2.51
CA GLN A 233 0.10 17.95 -1.37
C GLN A 233 -0.68 16.63 -1.35
N LEU A 234 -0.35 15.75 -0.41
CA LEU A 234 -1.07 14.49 -0.26
C LEU A 234 -2.18 14.63 0.79
N LYS A 235 -3.37 14.20 0.42
CA LYS A 235 -4.52 14.09 1.31
C LYS A 235 -5.02 12.65 1.36
N ASP A 236 -5.55 12.26 2.52
CA ASP A 236 -6.23 10.97 2.66
C ASP A 236 -7.50 10.97 1.78
N GLY A 237 -7.61 9.98 0.90
CA GLY A 237 -8.74 9.82 -0.01
C GLY A 237 -10.08 9.76 0.70
N TRP A 238 -10.13 9.22 1.93
CA TRP A 238 -11.32 9.30 2.78
C TRP A 238 -11.77 10.74 3.01
N SER A 239 -10.84 11.67 3.21
CA SER A 239 -11.14 13.08 3.46
C SER A 239 -11.62 13.85 2.23
N LEU A 240 -11.32 13.33 1.02
CA LEU A 240 -11.66 13.97 -0.25
C LEU A 240 -13.08 13.64 -0.74
N GLN A 241 -13.76 12.67 -0.11
CA GLN A 241 -15.16 12.40 -0.41
C GLN A 241 -16.04 13.60 -0.03
N SER A 242 -17.19 13.75 -0.71
CA SER A 242 -18.20 14.72 -0.29
C SER A 242 -18.71 14.36 1.11
N ASP A 243 -19.03 15.38 1.92
CA ASP A 243 -19.51 15.17 3.30
C ASP A 243 -20.82 14.37 3.37
N ALA A 244 -21.61 14.37 2.29
CA ALA A 244 -22.83 13.56 2.18
C ALA A 244 -22.58 12.05 2.11
N LEU A 245 -21.35 11.64 1.77
CA LEU A 245 -20.94 10.23 1.66
C LEU A 245 -20.14 9.74 2.87
N LYS A 246 -19.79 10.64 3.80
CA LYS A 246 -18.95 10.30 4.96
C LYS A 246 -19.81 9.79 6.11
N ASP A 247 -19.76 8.49 6.30
CA ASP A 247 -20.14 7.84 7.54
C ASP A 247 -18.93 7.73 8.49
N GLU A 248 -19.03 6.91 9.54
CA GLU A 248 -17.88 6.54 10.34
C GLU A 248 -16.90 5.71 9.50
N ARG A 249 -15.62 6.08 9.50
CA ARG A 249 -14.60 5.37 8.72
C ARG A 249 -14.42 3.95 9.24
N PRO A 250 -14.64 2.91 8.41
CA PRO A 250 -14.44 1.54 8.84
C PRO A 250 -12.96 1.24 9.11
N ALA A 251 -12.69 0.42 10.13
CA ALA A 251 -11.34 -0.10 10.38
C ALA A 251 -10.91 -1.05 9.27
N THR A 252 -9.60 -1.06 8.98
CA THR A 252 -8.99 -1.94 7.97
C THR A 252 -8.29 -3.14 8.57
N HIS A 253 -7.99 -3.11 9.86
CA HIS A 253 -7.37 -4.20 10.61
C HIS A 253 -7.85 -4.20 12.06
N TYR A 254 -7.92 -5.37 12.69
CA TYR A 254 -8.31 -5.51 14.09
C TYR A 254 -7.23 -6.20 14.90
N HIS A 255 -6.85 -5.57 16.00
CA HIS A 255 -6.05 -6.21 17.04
C HIS A 255 -6.98 -6.56 18.20
N PHE A 256 -7.32 -7.82 18.34
CA PHE A 256 -8.44 -8.28 19.18
C PHE A 256 -9.75 -7.54 18.81
N SER A 257 -10.33 -6.79 19.75
CA SER A 257 -11.55 -6.00 19.54
C SER A 257 -11.32 -4.55 19.09
N THR A 258 -10.06 -4.13 18.97
CA THR A 258 -9.73 -2.75 18.61
C THR A 258 -9.49 -2.64 17.11
N GLY A 259 -10.38 -1.93 16.42
CA GLY A 259 -10.23 -1.62 15.01
C GLY A 259 -9.24 -0.47 14.78
N ASN A 260 -8.40 -0.61 13.76
CA ASN A 260 -7.45 0.41 13.35
C ASN A 260 -7.56 0.63 11.83
N VAL A 261 -7.29 1.84 11.38
CA VAL A 261 -7.08 2.14 9.97
C VAL A 261 -5.58 2.10 9.72
N LEU A 262 -5.12 1.07 8.99
CA LEU A 262 -3.70 0.89 8.65
C LEU A 262 -3.46 1.05 7.15
N ASP A 263 -4.47 0.74 6.33
CA ASP A 263 -4.41 0.74 4.88
C ASP A 263 -5.00 2.05 4.34
N TYR A 264 -4.22 2.75 3.51
CA TYR A 264 -4.55 4.09 3.03
C TYR A 264 -4.36 4.20 1.52
N ILE A 265 -5.17 5.09 0.92
CA ILE A 265 -4.97 5.63 -0.43
C ILE A 265 -4.90 7.15 -0.26
N LEU A 266 -3.69 7.71 -0.44
CA LEU A 266 -3.43 9.13 -0.38
C LEU A 266 -3.33 9.68 -1.79
N LEU A 267 -3.93 10.83 -2.03
CA LEU A 267 -4.06 11.45 -3.34
C LEU A 267 -3.47 12.86 -3.35
N SER A 268 -2.87 13.22 -4.46
CA SER A 268 -2.37 14.58 -4.68
C SER A 268 -3.51 15.58 -5.00
N GLN A 269 -3.15 16.84 -5.04
CA GLN A 269 -4.08 17.95 -5.26
C GLN A 269 -4.85 17.90 -6.58
N GLU A 270 -4.42 17.12 -7.55
CA GLU A 270 -5.14 16.88 -8.81
C GLU A 270 -6.47 16.14 -8.62
N PHE A 271 -6.63 15.45 -7.48
CA PHE A 271 -7.86 14.76 -7.08
C PHE A 271 -8.69 15.57 -6.07
N ASP A 272 -8.21 16.73 -5.62
CA ASP A 272 -8.91 17.57 -4.66
C ASP A 272 -9.76 18.61 -5.40
N THR A 273 -11.07 18.57 -5.20
CA THR A 273 -12.01 19.50 -5.82
C THR A 273 -11.79 20.96 -5.44
N LEU A 274 -11.09 21.22 -4.34
CA LEU A 274 -10.74 22.56 -3.86
C LEU A 274 -9.45 23.10 -4.48
N SER A 275 -8.74 22.26 -5.27
CA SER A 275 -7.49 22.65 -5.93
C SER A 275 -7.77 23.25 -7.31
N ASP A 276 -7.04 24.34 -7.64
CA ASP A 276 -7.12 25.00 -8.96
C ASP A 276 -6.63 24.10 -10.11
N ILE A 277 -5.86 23.04 -9.80
CA ILE A 277 -5.34 22.07 -10.78
C ILE A 277 -6.06 20.74 -10.73
N SER A 278 -7.23 20.67 -10.12
CA SER A 278 -8.04 19.47 -10.02
C SER A 278 -8.46 18.93 -11.39
N VAL A 279 -8.15 17.67 -11.66
CA VAL A 279 -8.52 16.96 -12.91
C VAL A 279 -9.47 15.78 -12.68
N ALA A 280 -9.66 15.42 -11.43
CA ALA A 280 -10.57 14.34 -11.03
C ALA A 280 -11.15 14.61 -9.64
N GLU A 281 -12.21 13.89 -9.29
CA GLU A 281 -12.80 13.96 -7.95
C GLU A 281 -13.09 12.57 -7.39
N VAL A 282 -12.99 12.41 -6.08
CA VAL A 282 -13.31 11.15 -5.39
C VAL A 282 -14.81 11.01 -5.29
N VAL A 283 -15.36 10.00 -5.96
CA VAL A 283 -16.80 9.73 -6.02
C VAL A 283 -17.24 8.54 -5.18
N ASP A 284 -16.30 7.65 -4.82
CA ASP A 284 -16.58 6.49 -3.98
C ASP A 284 -15.35 6.06 -3.18
N TYR A 285 -15.58 5.53 -1.97
CA TYR A 285 -14.56 4.96 -1.10
C TYR A 285 -15.14 3.77 -0.35
N GLN A 286 -14.57 2.61 -0.53
CA GLN A 286 -15.05 1.37 0.05
C GLN A 286 -13.97 0.71 0.92
N VAL A 287 -14.38 0.12 2.04
CA VAL A 287 -13.55 -0.74 2.89
C VAL A 287 -14.21 -2.11 2.96
N SER A 288 -13.59 -3.11 2.36
CA SER A 288 -14.13 -4.49 2.34
C SER A 288 -13.70 -5.25 3.59
N ASN A 289 -14.32 -4.95 4.74
CA ASN A 289 -13.93 -5.46 6.07
C ASN A 289 -14.91 -6.49 6.68
N GLN A 290 -15.92 -6.95 5.95
CA GLN A 290 -16.94 -7.86 6.50
C GLN A 290 -16.36 -9.16 7.06
N HIS A 291 -15.32 -9.71 6.41
CA HIS A 291 -14.62 -10.91 6.87
C HIS A 291 -13.87 -10.72 8.20
N LEU A 292 -13.56 -9.47 8.59
CA LEU A 292 -12.92 -9.14 9.87
C LEU A 292 -13.93 -8.99 11.00
N ILE A 293 -15.17 -8.56 10.68
CA ILE A 293 -16.19 -8.23 11.66
C ILE A 293 -17.16 -9.40 11.86
N ASN A 294 -17.55 -10.03 10.77
CA ASN A 294 -18.53 -11.14 10.75
C ASN A 294 -18.13 -12.18 9.71
N PRO A 295 -17.05 -12.94 9.96
CA PRO A 295 -16.51 -13.92 9.00
C PRO A 295 -17.50 -15.06 8.76
N ILE A 296 -17.62 -15.48 7.50
CA ILE A 296 -18.28 -16.72 7.12
C ILE A 296 -17.19 -17.79 7.01
N TYR A 297 -17.16 -18.74 7.95
CA TYR A 297 -16.08 -19.69 8.12
C TYR A 297 -15.63 -20.36 6.80
N ASP A 298 -16.55 -20.97 6.05
CA ASP A 298 -16.21 -21.71 4.82
C ASP A 298 -15.67 -20.80 3.70
N ARG A 299 -15.99 -19.51 3.72
CA ARG A 299 -15.56 -18.54 2.70
C ARG A 299 -14.35 -17.76 3.10
N ASP A 300 -14.20 -17.45 4.38
CA ASP A 300 -13.27 -16.44 4.86
C ASP A 300 -12.13 -17.04 5.71
N LYS A 301 -12.06 -18.38 5.88
CA LYS A 301 -11.03 -19.07 6.70
C LYS A 301 -9.58 -18.82 6.26
N ASN A 302 -9.36 -18.53 4.96
CA ASN A 302 -8.05 -18.21 4.38
C ASN A 302 -8.01 -16.77 3.83
N ALA A 303 -8.87 -15.89 4.36
CA ALA A 303 -8.90 -14.47 4.04
C ALA A 303 -7.62 -13.74 4.49
N SER A 304 -7.45 -12.50 4.04
CA SER A 304 -6.50 -11.58 4.65
C SER A 304 -6.97 -11.19 6.06
N ASP A 305 -6.03 -10.84 6.94
CA ASP A 305 -6.30 -10.17 8.22
C ASP A 305 -6.44 -8.64 8.06
N HIS A 306 -6.34 -8.14 6.81
CA HIS A 306 -6.60 -6.77 6.43
C HIS A 306 -7.85 -6.66 5.53
N ALA A 307 -8.56 -5.55 5.64
CA ALA A 307 -9.56 -5.13 4.66
C ALA A 307 -8.89 -4.57 3.42
N PHE A 308 -9.42 -4.90 2.24
CA PHE A 308 -9.03 -4.18 1.02
C PHE A 308 -9.77 -2.85 0.98
N VAL A 309 -9.04 -1.81 0.60
CA VAL A 309 -9.57 -0.45 0.50
C VAL A 309 -9.59 -0.03 -0.96
N ALA A 310 -10.74 0.42 -1.44
CA ALA A 310 -10.92 0.95 -2.78
C ALA A 310 -11.30 2.42 -2.76
N LEU A 311 -10.82 3.15 -3.75
CA LEU A 311 -11.17 4.54 -4.01
C LEU A 311 -11.42 4.71 -5.50
N THR A 312 -12.59 5.22 -5.86
CA THR A 312 -12.94 5.54 -7.25
C THR A 312 -12.90 7.05 -7.46
N ALA A 313 -12.13 7.47 -8.44
CA ALA A 313 -12.08 8.85 -8.90
C ALA A 313 -12.76 8.98 -10.27
N GLU A 314 -13.57 10.02 -10.44
CA GLU A 314 -14.21 10.42 -11.69
C GLU A 314 -13.42 11.56 -12.33
N VAL A 315 -13.06 11.39 -13.60
CA VAL A 315 -12.26 12.36 -14.34
C VAL A 315 -13.14 13.53 -14.79
N LYS A 316 -12.72 14.74 -14.50
CA LYS A 316 -13.36 15.96 -14.99
C LYS A 316 -13.00 16.17 -16.47
N LEU A 317 -14.03 16.33 -17.31
CA LEU A 317 -13.89 16.56 -18.77
C LEU A 317 -13.75 18.05 -19.06
#